data_145b15dbba64dd60e38182d7274b41cb
#
_entry.id   145b15dbba64dd60e38182d7274b41cb
#
_cell.length_a   1.000
_cell.length_b   1.000
_cell.length_c   1.000
_cell.angle_alpha   90.00
_cell.angle_beta   90.00
_cell.angle_gamma   90.00
#
_symmetry.space_group_name_H-M   'P 1'
#
loop_
_entity.id
_entity.type
_entity.pdbx_description
1 polymer ?
#
loop_
_entity_poly.entity_id
_entity_poly.type
_entity_poly.pdbx_seq_one_letter_code
_entity_poly.pdbx_strand_id
1 'polypeptide(L)'
;MSSIVNFERAAHLAVANARTLLPEATCPVSLRNSILAVHAVAEQLRVVEAELLAEAKVREAWLGTGARDIADWLAGATKSSYGDAKRKERLGSAMKKSDALKAAVEAGSVSADTAEQLAATLIEPPEGAAASDLAELVEACSGA
;
A
#
# COMPACT_ATOMS: atom_id res chain seq x y z
N MET A 1 -24.45 11.08 3.36
CA MET A 1 -23.28 11.49 2.55
C MET A 1 -22.40 10.27 2.36
N SER A 2 -21.89 10.04 1.16
CA SER A 2 -21.09 8.84 0.91
C SER A 2 -19.73 8.90 1.63
N SER A 3 -19.20 7.72 1.97
CA SER A 3 -17.87 7.59 2.58
C SER A 3 -16.78 8.15 1.69
N ILE A 4 -16.92 8.03 0.36
CA ILE A 4 -15.96 8.57 -0.59
C ILE A 4 -15.90 10.09 -0.48
N VAL A 5 -17.04 10.79 -0.44
CA VAL A 5 -17.09 12.25 -0.33
C VAL A 5 -16.46 12.71 1.00
N ASN A 6 -16.74 12.01 2.07
CA ASN A 6 -16.16 12.34 3.38
C ASN A 6 -14.64 12.14 3.39
N PHE A 7 -14.16 11.05 2.77
CA PHE A 7 -12.73 10.78 2.63
C PHE A 7 -12.05 11.87 1.79
N GLU A 8 -12.61 12.20 0.62
CA GLU A 8 -12.02 13.22 -0.26
C GLU A 8 -11.93 14.58 0.44
N ARG A 9 -12.97 14.97 1.18
CA ARG A 9 -12.97 16.22 1.92
C ARG A 9 -11.88 16.24 2.98
N ALA A 10 -11.75 15.19 3.77
CA ALA A 10 -10.71 15.06 4.78
C ALA A 10 -9.31 15.03 4.15
N ALA A 11 -9.16 14.34 3.02
CA ALA A 11 -7.90 14.26 2.29
C ALA A 11 -7.47 15.62 1.75
N HIS A 12 -8.37 16.40 1.17
CA HIS A 12 -8.07 17.75 0.70
C HIS A 12 -7.64 18.67 1.85
N LEU A 13 -8.28 18.56 3.00
CA LEU A 13 -7.89 19.30 4.19
C LEU A 13 -6.49 18.89 4.66
N ALA A 14 -6.19 17.58 4.67
CA ALA A 14 -4.88 17.07 5.06
C ALA A 14 -3.79 17.56 4.10
N VAL A 15 -4.04 17.60 2.80
CA VAL A 15 -3.10 18.11 1.81
C VAL A 15 -2.86 19.62 2.04
N ALA A 16 -3.91 20.37 2.28
CA ALA A 16 -3.79 21.80 2.57
C ALA A 16 -2.95 22.05 3.84
N ASN A 17 -3.18 21.25 4.88
CA ASN A 17 -2.38 21.32 6.11
C ASN A 17 -0.91 20.95 5.85
N ALA A 18 -0.66 19.91 5.06
CA ALA A 18 0.70 19.52 4.72
C ALA A 18 1.47 20.61 3.97
N ARG A 19 0.80 21.38 3.12
CA ARG A 19 1.44 22.49 2.39
C ARG A 19 1.93 23.59 3.31
N THR A 20 1.35 23.75 4.49
CA THR A 20 1.79 24.75 5.48
C THR A 20 3.15 24.38 6.09
N LEU A 21 3.57 23.12 5.99
CA LEU A 21 4.86 22.68 6.54
C LEU A 21 6.05 23.30 5.80
N LEU A 22 5.91 23.64 4.52
CA LEU A 22 6.98 24.24 3.73
C LEU A 22 7.43 25.60 4.29
N PRO A 23 6.54 26.60 4.45
CA PRO A 23 6.94 27.89 5.00
C PRO A 23 7.27 27.83 6.50
N GLU A 24 6.72 26.86 7.23
CA GLU A 24 6.97 26.73 8.67
C GLU A 24 8.27 26.01 8.99
N ALA A 25 8.84 25.28 8.04
CA ALA A 25 10.10 24.56 8.22
C ALA A 25 11.27 25.52 8.16
N THR A 26 11.73 25.98 9.32
CA THR A 26 12.76 27.03 9.44
C THR A 26 14.18 26.52 9.63
N CYS A 27 14.35 25.22 9.84
CA CYS A 27 15.67 24.61 10.04
C CYS A 27 15.69 23.19 9.43
N PRO A 28 16.93 22.62 9.20
CA PRO A 28 17.04 21.29 8.61
C PRO A 28 16.34 20.19 9.40
N VAL A 29 16.30 20.26 10.72
CA VAL A 29 15.62 19.25 11.56
C VAL A 29 14.12 19.29 11.33
N SER A 30 13.53 20.47 11.35
CA SER A 30 12.10 20.66 11.12
C SER A 30 11.71 20.24 9.71
N LEU A 31 12.55 20.49 8.71
CA LEU A 31 12.30 20.05 7.35
C LEU A 31 12.33 18.51 7.23
N ARG A 32 13.35 17.87 7.84
CA ARG A 32 13.42 16.41 7.86
C ARG A 32 12.20 15.78 8.54
N ASN A 33 11.77 16.34 9.67
CA ASN A 33 10.59 15.84 10.39
C ASN A 33 9.32 15.98 9.54
N SER A 34 9.19 17.08 8.81
CA SER A 34 8.07 17.30 7.89
C SER A 34 8.03 16.25 6.76
N ILE A 35 9.20 15.93 6.19
CA ILE A 35 9.33 14.89 5.16
C ILE A 35 8.85 13.54 5.71
N LEU A 36 9.32 13.17 6.91
CA LEU A 36 8.94 11.91 7.54
C LEU A 36 7.44 11.83 7.83
N ALA A 37 6.85 12.92 8.28
CA ALA A 37 5.42 12.97 8.57
C ALA A 37 4.58 12.76 7.30
N VAL A 38 4.92 13.43 6.22
CA VAL A 38 4.23 13.28 4.94
C VAL A 38 4.42 11.87 4.39
N HIS A 39 5.65 11.36 4.46
CA HIS A 39 5.96 10.00 4.01
C HIS A 39 5.13 8.94 4.75
N ALA A 40 5.02 9.07 6.07
CA ALA A 40 4.25 8.11 6.88
C ALA A 40 2.77 8.06 6.48
N VAL A 41 2.16 9.21 6.22
CA VAL A 41 0.77 9.28 5.76
C VAL A 41 0.62 8.68 4.36
N ALA A 42 1.53 9.01 3.45
CA ALA A 42 1.52 8.47 2.10
C ALA A 42 1.64 6.93 2.10
N GLU A 43 2.50 6.37 2.95
CA GLU A 43 2.64 4.92 3.10
C GLU A 43 1.34 4.26 3.60
N GLN A 44 0.67 4.87 4.56
CA GLN A 44 -0.61 4.37 5.06
C GLN A 44 -1.67 4.34 3.95
N LEU A 45 -1.72 5.37 3.11
CA LEU A 45 -2.64 5.42 1.97
C LEU A 45 -2.31 4.35 0.92
N ARG A 46 -1.03 4.07 0.68
CA ARG A 46 -0.62 2.97 -0.23
C ARG A 46 -1.13 1.62 0.27
N VAL A 47 -1.07 1.39 1.57
CA VAL A 47 -1.56 0.14 2.19
C VAL A 47 -3.06 0.00 1.99
N VAL A 48 -3.83 1.05 2.24
CA VAL A 48 -5.28 1.04 2.05
C VAL A 48 -5.64 0.83 0.58
N GLU A 49 -4.94 1.48 -0.35
CA GLU A 49 -5.12 1.27 -1.79
C GLU A 49 -4.91 -0.20 -2.16
N ALA A 50 -3.85 -0.82 -1.64
CA ALA A 50 -3.56 -2.24 -1.87
C ALA A 50 -4.67 -3.14 -1.34
N GLU A 51 -5.18 -2.85 -0.15
CA GLU A 51 -6.29 -3.61 0.45
C GLU A 51 -7.57 -3.48 -0.40
N LEU A 52 -7.86 -2.28 -0.89
CA LEU A 52 -9.01 -2.05 -1.77
C LEU A 52 -8.87 -2.82 -3.09
N LEU A 53 -7.67 -2.84 -3.66
CA LEU A 53 -7.40 -3.61 -4.89
C LEU A 53 -7.59 -5.10 -4.68
N ALA A 54 -7.13 -5.64 -3.55
CA ALA A 54 -7.31 -7.05 -3.24
C ALA A 54 -8.81 -7.40 -3.06
N GLU A 55 -9.57 -6.53 -2.44
CA GLU A 55 -11.01 -6.71 -2.30
C GLU A 55 -11.72 -6.61 -3.66
N ALA A 56 -11.33 -5.64 -4.48
CA ALA A 56 -11.86 -5.49 -5.83
C ALA A 56 -11.56 -6.73 -6.69
N LYS A 57 -10.40 -7.35 -6.50
CA LYS A 57 -10.05 -8.60 -7.19
C LYS A 57 -11.01 -9.73 -6.81
N VAL A 58 -11.26 -9.90 -5.51
CA VAL A 58 -12.16 -10.94 -5.01
C VAL A 58 -13.60 -10.74 -5.52
N ARG A 59 -14.06 -9.51 -5.57
CA ARG A 59 -15.42 -9.16 -6.02
C ARG A 59 -15.52 -8.96 -7.53
N GLU A 60 -14.43 -9.14 -8.27
CA GLU A 60 -14.39 -8.97 -9.72
C GLU A 60 -14.91 -7.59 -10.17
N ALA A 61 -14.48 -6.54 -9.47
CA ALA A 61 -15.00 -5.19 -9.67
C ALA A 61 -14.60 -4.53 -11.00
N TRP A 62 -13.74 -5.19 -11.80
CA TRP A 62 -13.38 -4.73 -13.15
C TRP A 62 -14.34 -5.20 -14.24
N LEU A 63 -15.23 -6.16 -13.94
CA LEU A 63 -16.17 -6.70 -14.93
C LEU A 63 -17.06 -5.58 -15.46
N GLY A 64 -17.28 -5.60 -16.77
CA GLY A 64 -18.07 -4.56 -17.45
C GLY A 64 -17.28 -3.32 -17.85
N THR A 65 -16.00 -3.22 -17.49
CA THR A 65 -15.15 -2.06 -17.84
C THR A 65 -14.33 -2.28 -19.12
N GLY A 66 -14.26 -3.51 -19.62
CA GLY A 66 -13.40 -3.90 -20.72
C GLY A 66 -11.97 -4.29 -20.29
N ALA A 67 -11.61 -4.11 -19.03
CA ALA A 67 -10.30 -4.49 -18.51
C ALA A 67 -10.21 -6.02 -18.30
N ARG A 68 -8.98 -6.55 -18.36
CA ARG A 68 -8.70 -7.98 -18.18
C ARG A 68 -8.74 -8.40 -16.71
N ASP A 69 -8.31 -7.52 -15.82
CA ASP A 69 -8.29 -7.70 -14.38
C ASP A 69 -8.30 -6.34 -13.68
N ILE A 70 -8.27 -6.34 -12.35
CA ILE A 70 -8.34 -5.08 -11.61
C ILE A 70 -7.09 -4.23 -11.81
N ALA A 71 -5.92 -4.85 -11.99
CA ALA A 71 -4.67 -4.12 -12.22
C ALA A 71 -4.70 -3.42 -13.59
N ASP A 72 -5.24 -4.09 -14.61
CA ASP A 72 -5.41 -3.51 -15.94
C ASP A 72 -6.37 -2.31 -15.90
N TRP A 73 -7.47 -2.44 -15.17
CA TRP A 73 -8.41 -1.34 -14.97
C TRP A 73 -7.74 -0.15 -14.27
N LEU A 74 -7.00 -0.39 -13.19
CA LEU A 74 -6.33 0.68 -12.44
C LEU A 74 -5.28 1.38 -13.32
N ALA A 75 -4.48 0.61 -14.05
CA ALA A 75 -3.44 1.16 -14.93
C ALA A 75 -4.05 2.10 -15.96
N GLY A 76 -5.16 1.69 -16.59
CA GLY A 76 -5.86 2.51 -17.56
C GLY A 76 -6.49 3.77 -16.95
N ALA A 77 -7.13 3.62 -15.80
CA ALA A 77 -7.83 4.71 -15.12
C ALA A 77 -6.87 5.78 -14.58
N THR A 78 -5.68 5.36 -14.12
CA THR A 78 -4.70 6.25 -13.50
C THR A 78 -3.54 6.63 -14.42
N LYS A 79 -3.53 6.10 -15.65
CA LYS A 79 -2.44 6.30 -16.62
C LYS A 79 -1.09 5.84 -16.06
N SER A 80 -1.10 4.74 -15.29
CA SER A 80 0.09 4.11 -14.75
C SER A 80 0.39 2.82 -15.49
N SER A 81 1.53 2.19 -15.19
CA SER A 81 1.89 0.92 -15.81
C SER A 81 1.11 -0.24 -15.20
N TYR A 82 0.85 -1.27 -16.00
CA TYR A 82 0.27 -2.51 -15.52
C TYR A 82 1.13 -3.14 -14.41
N GLY A 83 2.46 -3.10 -14.58
CA GLY A 83 3.38 -3.64 -13.59
C GLY A 83 3.26 -2.98 -12.23
N ASP A 84 3.13 -1.66 -12.21
CA ASP A 84 2.94 -0.91 -10.95
C ASP A 84 1.60 -1.27 -10.30
N ALA A 85 0.52 -1.28 -11.08
CA ALA A 85 -0.80 -1.66 -10.60
C ALA A 85 -0.81 -3.10 -10.07
N LYS A 86 -0.12 -4.01 -10.76
CA LYS A 86 -0.03 -5.41 -10.36
C LYS A 86 0.74 -5.59 -9.05
N ARG A 87 1.81 -4.82 -8.85
CA ARG A 87 2.54 -4.84 -7.58
C ARG A 87 1.66 -4.44 -6.40
N LYS A 88 0.86 -3.40 -6.57
CA LYS A 88 -0.09 -2.94 -5.54
C LYS A 88 -1.14 -4.00 -5.23
N GLU A 89 -1.70 -4.61 -6.25
CA GLU A 89 -2.70 -5.68 -6.08
C GLU A 89 -2.09 -6.89 -5.37
N ARG A 90 -0.88 -7.29 -5.75
CA ARG A 90 -0.17 -8.41 -5.10
C ARG A 90 0.12 -8.13 -3.63
N LEU A 91 0.49 -6.91 -3.29
CA LEU A 91 0.69 -6.51 -1.90
C LEU A 91 -0.59 -6.73 -1.08
N GLY A 92 -1.72 -6.23 -1.57
CA GLY A 92 -3.00 -6.42 -0.89
C GLY A 92 -3.39 -7.88 -0.76
N SER A 93 -3.20 -8.67 -1.80
CA SER A 93 -3.49 -10.12 -1.77
C SER A 93 -2.57 -10.86 -0.79
N ALA A 94 -1.31 -10.48 -0.72
CA ALA A 94 -0.35 -11.07 0.23
C ALA A 94 -0.72 -10.75 1.67
N MET A 95 -1.16 -9.52 1.95
CA MET A 95 -1.60 -9.12 3.28
C MET A 95 -2.85 -9.90 3.72
N LYS A 96 -3.74 -10.25 2.80
CA LYS A 96 -4.88 -11.11 3.10
C LYS A 96 -4.47 -12.52 3.50
N LYS A 97 -3.37 -13.03 2.93
CA LYS A 97 -2.87 -14.39 3.18
C LYS A 97 -1.94 -14.48 4.37
N SER A 98 -1.31 -13.38 4.76
CA SER A 98 -0.30 -13.35 5.82
C SER A 98 -0.63 -12.27 6.85
N ASP A 99 -1.12 -12.68 8.01
CA ASP A 99 -1.38 -11.77 9.13
C ASP A 99 -0.08 -11.14 9.63
N ALA A 100 1.03 -11.87 9.55
CA ALA A 100 2.36 -11.36 9.94
C ALA A 100 2.78 -10.20 9.03
N LEU A 101 2.61 -10.32 7.71
CA LEU A 101 2.92 -9.26 6.77
C LEU A 101 2.02 -8.05 7.00
N LYS A 102 0.72 -8.27 7.15
CA LYS A 102 -0.25 -7.20 7.40
C LYS A 102 0.12 -6.42 8.67
N ALA A 103 0.40 -7.12 9.76
CA ALA A 103 0.77 -6.49 11.02
C ALA A 103 2.08 -5.69 10.90
N ALA A 104 3.08 -6.23 10.21
CA ALA A 104 4.37 -5.56 10.01
C ALA A 104 4.23 -4.28 9.17
N VAL A 105 3.41 -4.32 8.12
CA VAL A 105 3.16 -3.16 7.25
C VAL A 105 2.37 -2.09 8.00
N GLU A 106 1.32 -2.46 8.73
CA GLU A 106 0.50 -1.53 9.52
C GLU A 106 1.31 -0.87 10.64
N ALA A 107 2.23 -1.61 11.25
CA ALA A 107 3.12 -1.09 12.30
C ALA A 107 4.26 -0.22 11.75
N GLY A 108 4.47 -0.19 10.43
CA GLY A 108 5.57 0.52 9.81
C GLY A 108 6.92 -0.19 9.95
N SER A 109 6.94 -1.43 10.41
CA SER A 109 8.17 -2.24 10.55
C SER A 109 8.74 -2.67 9.21
N VAL A 110 7.88 -2.79 8.21
CA VAL A 110 8.24 -3.13 6.83
C VAL A 110 7.66 -2.04 5.94
N SER A 111 8.48 -1.49 5.04
CA SER A 111 8.02 -0.49 4.08
C SER A 111 7.11 -1.14 3.04
N ALA A 112 6.27 -0.34 2.38
CA ALA A 112 5.44 -0.82 1.29
C ALA A 112 6.28 -1.40 0.15
N ASP A 113 7.43 -0.81 -0.16
CA ASP A 113 8.34 -1.33 -1.19
C ASP A 113 8.89 -2.71 -0.83
N THR A 114 9.35 -2.91 0.40
CA THR A 114 9.81 -4.21 0.87
C THR A 114 8.68 -5.24 0.88
N ALA A 115 7.50 -4.84 1.33
CA ALA A 115 6.32 -5.70 1.34
C ALA A 115 5.90 -6.13 -0.08
N GLU A 116 5.99 -5.23 -1.06
CA GLU A 116 5.74 -5.56 -2.47
C GLU A 116 6.72 -6.61 -2.98
N GLN A 117 7.98 -6.52 -2.59
CA GLN A 117 9.00 -7.51 -2.97
C GLN A 117 8.73 -8.89 -2.34
N LEU A 118 8.24 -8.91 -1.11
CA LEU A 118 7.87 -10.15 -0.41
C LEU A 118 6.57 -10.74 -0.92
N ALA A 119 5.69 -9.94 -1.49
CA ALA A 119 4.34 -10.35 -1.86
C ALA A 119 4.32 -11.54 -2.83
N ALA A 120 5.21 -11.56 -3.82
CA ALA A 120 5.30 -12.67 -4.77
C ALA A 120 5.61 -13.99 -4.07
N THR A 121 6.54 -13.99 -3.11
CA THR A 121 6.91 -15.17 -2.33
C THR A 121 5.75 -15.65 -1.44
N LEU A 122 4.98 -14.71 -0.88
CA LEU A 122 3.87 -15.02 0.03
C LEU A 122 2.62 -15.48 -0.72
N ILE A 123 2.43 -15.02 -1.96
CA ILE A 123 1.31 -15.46 -2.81
C ILE A 123 1.62 -16.81 -3.45
N GLU A 124 2.84 -16.98 -3.97
CA GLU A 124 3.32 -18.17 -4.62
C GLU A 124 4.60 -18.66 -3.92
N PRO A 125 4.44 -19.25 -2.70
CA PRO A 125 5.61 -19.66 -1.93
C PRO A 125 6.39 -20.76 -2.68
N PRO A 126 7.72 -20.84 -2.49
CA PRO A 126 8.52 -21.90 -3.06
C PRO A 126 8.00 -23.27 -2.61
N GLU A 127 8.18 -24.29 -3.47
CA GLU A 127 7.79 -25.66 -3.15
C GLU A 127 8.45 -26.11 -1.85
N GLY A 128 7.64 -26.63 -0.92
CA GLY A 128 8.11 -27.09 0.37
C GLY A 128 8.21 -26.00 1.46
N ALA A 129 7.90 -24.74 1.13
CA ALA A 129 7.89 -23.68 2.14
C ALA A 129 6.67 -23.82 3.07
N ALA A 130 6.90 -23.76 4.39
CA ALA A 130 5.84 -23.76 5.39
C ALA A 130 5.41 -22.35 5.71
N ALA A 131 4.18 -22.18 6.23
CA ALA A 131 3.68 -20.87 6.66
C ALA A 131 4.58 -20.24 7.74
N SER A 132 5.19 -21.04 8.60
CA SER A 132 6.14 -20.56 9.60
C SER A 132 7.40 -19.95 8.97
N ASP A 133 7.89 -20.52 7.86
CA ASP A 133 9.08 -20.01 7.15
C ASP A 133 8.78 -18.64 6.55
N LEU A 134 7.59 -18.45 6.01
CA LEU A 134 7.16 -17.16 5.46
C LEU A 134 6.99 -16.10 6.54
N ALA A 135 6.46 -16.49 7.70
CA ALA A 135 6.33 -15.59 8.84
C ALA A 135 7.71 -15.17 9.37
N GLU A 136 8.68 -16.10 9.44
CA GLU A 136 10.05 -15.81 9.83
C GLU A 136 10.72 -14.83 8.84
N LEU A 137 10.48 -15.00 7.54
CA LEU A 137 11.00 -14.10 6.52
C LEU A 137 10.47 -12.67 6.71
N VAL A 138 9.17 -12.53 6.95
CA VAL A 138 8.56 -11.22 7.21
C VAL A 138 9.15 -10.59 8.46
N GLU A 139 9.33 -11.38 9.53
CA GLU A 139 9.90 -10.90 10.78
C GLU A 139 11.35 -10.47 10.61
N ALA A 140 12.15 -11.23 9.86
CA ALA A 140 13.53 -10.88 9.55
C ALA A 140 13.63 -9.55 8.80
N CYS A 141 12.74 -9.29 7.86
CA CYS A 141 12.68 -8.01 7.14
C CYS A 141 12.21 -6.86 8.03
N SER A 142 11.37 -7.15 9.03
CA SER A 142 10.89 -6.15 10.00
C SER A 142 11.96 -5.72 11.00
N GLY A 143 12.88 -6.63 11.34
CA GLY A 143 13.94 -6.37 12.31
C GLY A 143 15.16 -5.64 11.76
N ALA A 144 15.18 -5.40 10.48
CA ALA A 144 16.34 -4.79 9.82
C ALA A 144 16.41 -3.26 9.99
#